data_ce954f9c3a9d89f026ce767807ff98ed
#
_entry.id   ce954f9c3a9d89f026ce767807ff98ed
#
_cell.length_a   1.000
_cell.length_b   1.000
_cell.length_c   1.000
_cell.angle_alpha   90.00
_cell.angle_beta   90.00
_cell.angle_gamma   90.00
#
_symmetry.space_group_name_H-M   'P 1'
#
loop_
_entity.id
_entity.type
_entity.pdbx_description
1 polymer ?
#
loop_
_entity_poly.entity_id
_entity_poly.type
_entity_poly.pdbx_seq_one_letter_code
_entity_poly.pdbx_strand_id
1 'polypeptide(L)'
;RSGQNLARLLEHERIPYMALDLDPDRVRQAAAAGQSVVFGDAARLQSLMAAGLARASAVVVSYHDTPSALKILQLVRSHAPKVPVIVRTIDDADLEKLQAAGAAEVVPEAVEGSLMLASHALALVGVPMRRVIRVVQEQRDARYSLLRGWFH
;
A
#
# COMPACT_ATOMS: atom_id res chain seq x y z
N ARG A 1 -8.58 2.58 -9.66
CA ARG A 1 -9.50 1.47 -9.35
C ARG A 1 -9.07 0.66 -8.13
N SER A 2 -7.79 0.30 -8.00
CA SER A 2 -7.32 -0.45 -6.83
C SER A 2 -7.48 0.32 -5.54
N GLY A 3 -7.31 1.64 -5.56
CA GLY A 3 -7.53 2.49 -4.39
C GLY A 3 -8.99 2.48 -3.93
N GLN A 4 -9.95 2.46 -4.85
CA GLN A 4 -11.37 2.38 -4.52
C GLN A 4 -11.74 1.03 -3.91
N ASN A 5 -11.19 -0.06 -4.42
CA ASN A 5 -11.44 -1.39 -3.87
C ASN A 5 -10.89 -1.53 -2.46
N LEU A 6 -9.68 -1.00 -2.23
CA LEU A 6 -9.09 -0.97 -0.90
C LEU A 6 -9.95 -0.17 0.07
N ALA A 7 -10.41 1.00 -0.35
CA ALA A 7 -11.28 1.84 0.46
C ALA A 7 -12.55 1.12 0.89
N ARG A 8 -13.19 0.41 -0.04
CA ARG A 8 -14.41 -0.37 0.26
C ARG A 8 -14.15 -1.46 1.29
N LEU A 9 -13.03 -2.18 1.16
CA LEU A 9 -12.69 -3.25 2.09
C LEU A 9 -12.44 -2.71 3.49
N LEU A 10 -11.67 -1.62 3.61
CA LEU A 10 -11.38 -1.01 4.90
C LEU A 10 -12.62 -0.43 5.56
N GLU A 11 -13.51 0.17 4.78
CA GLU A 11 -14.78 0.69 5.29
C GLU A 11 -15.71 -0.43 5.77
N HIS A 12 -15.76 -1.53 5.04
CA HIS A 12 -16.53 -2.70 5.42
C HIS A 12 -16.10 -3.21 6.80
N GLU A 13 -14.81 -3.20 7.08
CA GLU A 13 -14.24 -3.62 8.36
C GLU A 13 -14.25 -2.50 9.41
N ARG A 14 -14.73 -1.31 9.05
CA ARG A 14 -14.79 -0.13 9.93
C ARG A 14 -13.43 0.29 10.48
N ILE A 15 -12.39 0.18 9.65
CA ILE A 15 -11.03 0.55 10.01
C ILE A 15 -10.79 1.99 9.57
N PRO A 16 -10.44 2.91 10.49
CA PRO A 16 -10.06 4.26 10.10
C PRO A 16 -8.70 4.25 9.39
N TYR A 17 -8.70 4.73 8.15
CA TYR A 17 -7.49 4.76 7.33
C TYR A 17 -7.39 6.10 6.62
N MET A 18 -6.21 6.40 6.08
CA MET A 18 -6.00 7.55 5.22
C MET A 18 -5.34 7.05 3.92
N ALA A 19 -5.97 7.28 2.79
CA ALA A 19 -5.41 6.96 1.49
C ALA A 19 -4.97 8.24 0.78
N LEU A 20 -3.86 8.16 0.06
CA LEU A 20 -3.32 9.27 -0.71
C LEU A 20 -3.35 8.92 -2.18
N ASP A 21 -3.88 9.82 -3.02
CA ASP A 21 -4.00 9.62 -4.45
C ASP A 21 -3.58 10.90 -5.18
N LEU A 22 -3.01 10.76 -6.37
CA LEU A 22 -2.61 11.89 -7.21
C LEU A 22 -3.69 12.31 -8.22
N ASP A 23 -4.76 11.54 -8.36
CA ASP A 23 -5.84 11.84 -9.28
C ASP A 23 -6.92 12.69 -8.59
N PRO A 24 -7.07 13.98 -8.96
CA PRO A 24 -8.06 14.85 -8.33
C PRO A 24 -9.49 14.36 -8.47
N ASP A 25 -9.81 13.69 -9.59
CA ASP A 25 -11.15 13.16 -9.83
C ASP A 25 -11.47 12.02 -8.90
N ARG A 26 -10.52 11.10 -8.67
CA ARG A 26 -10.69 10.02 -7.71
C ARG A 26 -10.83 10.53 -6.29
N VAL A 27 -10.06 11.57 -5.93
CA VAL A 27 -10.15 12.20 -4.61
C VAL A 27 -11.54 12.79 -4.41
N ARG A 28 -12.07 13.52 -5.41
CA ARG A 28 -13.41 14.11 -5.32
C ARG A 28 -14.50 13.04 -5.22
N GLN A 29 -14.40 11.98 -6.01
CA GLN A 29 -15.36 10.88 -5.97
C GLN A 29 -15.33 10.18 -4.61
N ALA A 30 -14.15 9.95 -4.07
CA ALA A 30 -13.97 9.33 -2.77
C ALA A 30 -14.55 10.21 -1.65
N ALA A 31 -14.29 11.51 -1.69
CA ALA A 31 -14.82 12.45 -0.71
C ALA A 31 -16.36 12.49 -0.76
N ALA A 32 -16.93 12.48 -1.96
CA ALA A 32 -18.39 12.43 -2.12
C ALA A 32 -18.99 11.13 -1.57
N ALA A 33 -18.22 10.04 -1.58
CA ALA A 33 -18.64 8.76 -1.00
C ALA A 33 -18.31 8.64 0.49
N GLY A 34 -17.79 9.69 1.12
CA GLY A 34 -17.43 9.69 2.55
C GLY A 34 -16.12 8.97 2.88
N GLN A 35 -15.28 8.72 1.90
CA GLN A 35 -14.00 8.01 2.08
C GLN A 35 -12.88 9.00 2.43
N SER A 36 -11.91 8.53 3.22
CA SER A 36 -10.77 9.33 3.66
C SER A 36 -9.63 9.26 2.65
N VAL A 37 -9.78 9.98 1.53
CA VAL A 37 -8.76 10.06 0.48
C VAL A 37 -8.29 11.49 0.33
N VAL A 38 -6.97 11.68 0.30
CA VAL A 38 -6.32 12.99 0.23
C VAL A 38 -5.53 13.10 -1.07
N PHE A 39 -5.50 14.28 -1.67
CA PHE A 39 -4.67 14.54 -2.84
C PHE A 39 -3.19 14.53 -2.43
N GLY A 40 -2.44 13.55 -2.95
CA GLY A 40 -1.07 13.28 -2.51
C GLY A 40 -0.07 14.38 -2.82
N ASP A 41 -0.26 15.13 -3.91
CA ASP A 41 0.64 16.21 -4.29
C ASP A 41 0.56 17.39 -3.30
N ALA A 42 -0.53 17.48 -2.58
CA ALA A 42 -0.71 18.47 -1.52
C ALA A 42 -0.28 17.93 -0.15
N ALA A 43 0.57 16.90 -0.13
CA ALA A 43 0.98 16.22 1.10
C ALA A 43 1.86 17.12 1.95
N ARG A 44 1.24 18.01 2.69
CA ARG A 44 1.86 18.81 3.73
C ARG A 44 1.36 18.31 5.06
N LEU A 45 2.17 18.47 6.09
CA LEU A 45 1.79 18.05 7.44
C LEU A 45 0.41 18.58 7.84
N GLN A 46 0.15 19.85 7.56
CA GLN A 46 -1.14 20.47 7.90
C GLN A 46 -2.31 19.77 7.23
N SER A 47 -2.15 19.42 5.94
CA SER A 47 -3.19 18.71 5.19
C SER A 47 -3.43 17.31 5.75
N LEU A 48 -2.36 16.61 6.08
CA LEU A 48 -2.46 15.26 6.65
C LEU A 48 -3.11 15.28 8.03
N MET A 49 -2.75 16.23 8.86
CA MET A 49 -3.35 16.38 10.20
C MET A 49 -4.83 16.76 10.12
N ALA A 50 -5.17 17.68 9.21
CA ALA A 50 -6.58 18.08 9.00
C ALA A 50 -7.42 16.91 8.47
N ALA A 51 -6.82 16.01 7.67
CA ALA A 51 -7.51 14.84 7.14
C ALA A 51 -7.61 13.69 8.15
N GLY A 52 -7.01 13.80 9.34
CA GLY A 52 -7.16 12.83 10.42
C GLY A 52 -5.98 11.88 10.63
N LEU A 53 -4.76 12.30 10.29
CA LEU A 53 -3.57 11.46 10.46
C LEU A 53 -3.46 10.92 11.89
N ALA A 54 -3.72 11.74 12.90
CA ALA A 54 -3.59 11.33 14.29
C ALA A 54 -4.58 10.23 14.69
N ARG A 55 -5.67 10.08 13.96
CA ARG A 55 -6.72 9.09 14.24
C ARG A 55 -6.70 7.91 13.28
N ALA A 56 -5.81 7.93 12.28
CA ALA A 56 -5.74 6.86 11.28
C ALA A 56 -5.09 5.61 11.88
N SER A 57 -5.62 4.45 11.56
CA SER A 57 -4.99 3.16 11.87
C SER A 57 -3.92 2.80 10.86
N ALA A 58 -4.00 3.35 9.65
CA ALA A 58 -3.02 3.14 8.58
C ALA A 58 -3.07 4.27 7.57
N VAL A 59 -1.93 4.50 6.90
CA VAL A 59 -1.83 5.40 5.75
C VAL A 59 -1.46 4.56 4.53
N VAL A 60 -2.21 4.72 3.45
CA VAL A 60 -1.97 3.99 2.20
C VAL A 60 -1.59 4.98 1.11
N VAL A 61 -0.38 4.84 0.58
CA VAL A 61 0.09 5.61 -0.57
C VAL A 61 -0.22 4.80 -1.82
N SER A 62 -1.27 5.20 -2.55
CA SER A 62 -1.83 4.40 -3.64
C SER A 62 -1.35 4.80 -5.03
N TYR A 63 -0.37 5.68 -5.12
CA TYR A 63 0.20 6.13 -6.39
C TYR A 63 1.70 5.81 -6.49
N HIS A 64 2.20 5.76 -7.73
CA HIS A 64 3.56 5.35 -8.03
C HIS A 64 4.49 6.56 -8.16
N ASP A 65 4.88 7.16 -7.06
CA ASP A 65 5.84 8.26 -7.03
C ASP A 65 6.72 8.13 -5.81
N THR A 66 7.90 7.55 -5.99
CA THR A 66 8.82 7.27 -4.88
C THR A 66 9.26 8.52 -4.12
N PRO A 67 9.62 9.64 -4.76
CA PRO A 67 9.98 10.84 -4.00
C PRO A 67 8.85 11.34 -3.10
N SER A 68 7.62 11.35 -3.59
CA SER A 68 6.45 11.74 -2.78
C SER A 68 6.20 10.76 -1.64
N ALA A 69 6.33 9.46 -1.90
CA ALA A 69 6.16 8.43 -0.88
C ALA A 69 7.20 8.59 0.23
N LEU A 70 8.46 8.86 -0.12
CA LEU A 70 9.53 9.11 0.86
C LEU A 70 9.22 10.31 1.74
N LYS A 71 8.69 11.38 1.16
CA LYS A 71 8.29 12.58 1.91
C LYS A 71 7.16 12.27 2.90
N ILE A 72 6.16 11.52 2.46
CA ILE A 72 5.04 11.11 3.31
C ILE A 72 5.55 10.25 4.46
N LEU A 73 6.42 9.29 4.17
CA LEU A 73 7.02 8.43 5.19
C LEU A 73 7.74 9.25 6.25
N GLN A 74 8.51 10.25 5.83
CA GLN A 74 9.21 11.14 6.75
C GLN A 74 8.24 11.91 7.65
N LEU A 75 7.17 12.48 7.07
CA LEU A 75 6.17 13.24 7.82
C LEU A 75 5.44 12.34 8.84
N VAL A 76 5.00 11.17 8.43
CA VAL A 76 4.29 10.25 9.32
C VAL A 76 5.22 9.76 10.43
N ARG A 77 6.45 9.41 10.10
CA ARG A 77 7.43 8.95 11.08
C ARG A 77 7.71 10.00 12.16
N SER A 78 7.75 11.27 11.74
CA SER A 78 8.04 12.38 12.67
C SER A 78 6.84 12.76 13.53
N HIS A 79 5.63 12.67 13.00
CA HIS A 79 4.44 13.24 13.64
C HIS A 79 3.40 12.21 14.09
N ALA A 80 3.43 11.00 13.54
CA ALA A 80 2.54 9.91 13.91
C ALA A 80 3.27 8.58 13.80
N PRO A 81 4.35 8.36 14.58
CA PRO A 81 5.25 7.21 14.39
C PRO A 81 4.60 5.86 14.62
N LYS A 82 3.44 5.80 15.27
CA LYS A 82 2.72 4.54 15.50
C LYS A 82 1.81 4.14 14.34
N VAL A 83 1.55 5.06 13.41
CA VAL A 83 0.67 4.80 12.27
C VAL A 83 1.47 4.13 11.16
N PRO A 84 1.15 2.88 10.80
CA PRO A 84 1.86 2.20 9.72
C PRO A 84 1.53 2.80 8.36
N VAL A 85 2.54 2.85 7.49
CA VAL A 85 2.39 3.34 6.11
C VAL A 85 2.60 2.18 5.15
N ILE A 86 1.65 1.99 4.25
CA ILE A 86 1.71 1.00 3.19
C ILE A 86 1.92 1.74 1.88
N VAL A 87 2.92 1.35 1.11
CA VAL A 87 3.26 2.01 -0.14
C VAL A 87 3.12 1.04 -1.30
N ARG A 88 2.40 1.46 -2.33
CA ARG A 88 2.26 0.70 -3.58
C ARG A 88 3.30 1.18 -4.58
N THR A 89 4.00 0.24 -5.23
CA THR A 89 4.97 0.53 -6.28
C THR A 89 4.62 -0.23 -7.55
N ILE A 90 5.19 0.17 -8.69
CA ILE A 90 5.02 -0.54 -9.94
C ILE A 90 5.77 -1.87 -9.89
N ASP A 91 7.04 -1.82 -9.48
CA ASP A 91 7.92 -2.98 -9.39
C ASP A 91 8.69 -2.95 -8.05
N ASP A 92 9.70 -3.80 -7.94
CA ASP A 92 10.50 -3.92 -6.73
C ASP A 92 11.77 -3.07 -6.72
N ALA A 93 11.94 -2.15 -7.67
CA ALA A 93 13.17 -1.35 -7.80
C ALA A 93 13.46 -0.49 -6.56
N ASP A 94 12.41 0.10 -5.97
CA ASP A 94 12.56 0.97 -4.80
C ASP A 94 12.09 0.33 -3.48
N LEU A 95 11.83 -0.98 -3.50
CA LEU A 95 11.32 -1.72 -2.35
C LEU A 95 12.14 -1.44 -1.09
N GLU A 96 13.44 -1.57 -1.21
CA GLU A 96 14.35 -1.44 -0.09
C GLU A 96 14.50 -0.01 0.40
N LYS A 97 14.58 0.94 -0.52
CA LYS A 97 14.64 2.36 -0.19
C LYS A 97 13.40 2.76 0.63
N LEU A 98 12.23 2.29 0.24
CA LEU A 98 10.99 2.57 0.94
C LEU A 98 10.92 1.87 2.29
N GLN A 99 11.37 0.63 2.39
CA GLN A 99 11.45 -0.09 3.66
C GLN A 99 12.41 0.60 4.63
N ALA A 100 13.58 1.02 4.14
CA ALA A 100 14.57 1.74 4.95
C ALA A 100 14.02 3.09 5.43
N ALA A 101 13.16 3.72 4.66
CA ALA A 101 12.51 4.98 5.04
C ALA A 101 11.37 4.80 6.03
N GLY A 102 10.99 3.57 6.37
CA GLY A 102 10.01 3.29 7.40
C GLY A 102 8.66 2.77 6.93
N ALA A 103 8.52 2.39 5.65
CA ALA A 103 7.30 1.75 5.18
C ALA A 103 7.08 0.43 5.94
N ALA A 104 5.89 0.25 6.50
CA ALA A 104 5.53 -1.00 7.17
C ALA A 104 5.38 -2.12 6.16
N GLU A 105 4.81 -1.81 5.00
CA GLU A 105 4.67 -2.71 3.86
C GLU A 105 4.91 -1.96 2.57
N VAL A 106 5.58 -2.60 1.62
CA VAL A 106 5.70 -2.13 0.25
C VAL A 106 5.09 -3.19 -0.65
N VAL A 107 4.16 -2.79 -1.49
CA VAL A 107 3.41 -3.70 -2.36
C VAL A 107 3.80 -3.42 -3.81
N PRO A 108 4.74 -4.20 -4.39
CA PRO A 108 5.11 -4.05 -5.81
C PRO A 108 4.07 -4.72 -6.69
N GLU A 109 3.30 -3.93 -7.43
CA GLU A 109 2.16 -4.42 -8.22
C GLU A 109 2.54 -5.49 -9.23
N ALA A 110 3.67 -5.33 -9.93
CA ALA A 110 4.10 -6.31 -10.93
C ALA A 110 4.36 -7.67 -10.30
N VAL A 111 4.99 -7.69 -9.13
CA VAL A 111 5.27 -8.93 -8.38
C VAL A 111 3.97 -9.56 -7.88
N GLU A 112 3.14 -8.76 -7.21
CA GLU A 112 1.87 -9.24 -6.65
C GLU A 112 0.90 -9.69 -7.74
N GLY A 113 0.87 -8.97 -8.87
CA GLY A 113 0.06 -9.35 -10.03
C GLY A 113 0.51 -10.68 -10.61
N SER A 114 1.81 -10.93 -10.70
CA SER A 114 2.35 -12.21 -11.17
C SER A 114 1.98 -13.36 -10.24
N LEU A 115 2.05 -13.14 -8.93
CA LEU A 115 1.66 -14.14 -7.93
C LEU A 115 0.16 -14.46 -8.02
N MET A 116 -0.65 -13.42 -8.20
CA MET A 116 -2.09 -13.59 -8.38
C MET A 116 -2.41 -14.40 -9.64
N LEU A 117 -1.75 -14.08 -10.76
CA LEU A 117 -1.93 -14.80 -12.00
C LEU A 117 -1.53 -16.28 -11.85
N ALA A 118 -0.41 -16.54 -11.19
CA ALA A 118 0.05 -17.89 -10.90
C ALA A 118 -0.96 -18.65 -10.04
N SER A 119 -1.54 -18.00 -9.04
CA SER A 119 -2.53 -18.63 -8.16
C SER A 119 -3.77 -19.07 -8.94
N HIS A 120 -4.25 -18.23 -9.86
CA HIS A 120 -5.39 -18.56 -10.71
C HIS A 120 -5.07 -19.74 -11.64
N ALA A 121 -3.88 -19.74 -12.23
CA ALA A 121 -3.45 -20.83 -13.11
C ALA A 121 -3.39 -22.16 -12.36
N LEU A 122 -2.81 -22.16 -11.16
CA LEU A 122 -2.73 -23.38 -10.34
C LEU A 122 -4.12 -23.91 -9.96
N ALA A 123 -5.02 -23.00 -9.59
CA ALA A 123 -6.40 -23.38 -9.26
C ALA A 123 -7.11 -24.01 -10.47
N LEU A 124 -6.94 -23.43 -11.65
CA LEU A 124 -7.56 -23.93 -12.88
C LEU A 124 -7.10 -25.33 -13.28
N VAL A 125 -5.84 -25.67 -12.99
CA VAL A 125 -5.33 -27.02 -13.29
C VAL A 125 -5.56 -28.03 -12.17
N GLY A 126 -6.36 -27.64 -11.16
CA GLY A 126 -6.84 -28.56 -10.13
C GLY A 126 -6.01 -28.65 -8.86
N VAL A 127 -5.06 -27.75 -8.66
CA VAL A 127 -4.30 -27.69 -7.41
C VAL A 127 -5.25 -27.24 -6.29
N PRO A 128 -5.32 -27.97 -5.15
CA PRO A 128 -6.21 -27.58 -4.05
C PRO A 128 -5.89 -26.16 -3.53
N MET A 129 -6.91 -25.41 -3.16
CA MET A 129 -6.76 -24.02 -2.74
C MET A 129 -5.79 -23.86 -1.58
N ARG A 130 -5.81 -24.76 -0.61
CA ARG A 130 -4.86 -24.76 0.52
C ARG A 130 -3.41 -24.78 0.05
N ARG A 131 -3.12 -25.59 -0.97
CA ARG A 131 -1.78 -25.71 -1.55
C ARG A 131 -1.42 -24.48 -2.36
N VAL A 132 -2.38 -23.91 -3.11
CA VAL A 132 -2.17 -22.68 -3.88
C VAL A 132 -1.75 -21.55 -2.94
N ILE A 133 -2.48 -21.35 -1.85
CA ILE A 133 -2.19 -20.31 -0.86
C ILE A 133 -0.78 -20.50 -0.29
N ARG A 134 -0.42 -21.73 0.06
CA ARG A 134 0.91 -22.03 0.62
C ARG A 134 2.02 -21.72 -0.37
N VAL A 135 1.89 -22.17 -1.64
CA VAL A 135 2.90 -21.95 -2.67
C VAL A 135 3.09 -20.46 -2.95
N VAL A 136 1.99 -19.70 -3.06
CA VAL A 136 2.05 -18.26 -3.29
C VAL A 136 2.74 -17.56 -2.11
N GLN A 137 2.41 -17.94 -0.88
CA GLN A 137 3.02 -17.35 0.30
C GLN A 137 4.52 -17.65 0.38
N GLU A 138 4.92 -18.88 0.07
CA GLU A 138 6.34 -19.27 0.02
C GLU A 138 7.11 -18.45 -1.00
N GLN A 139 6.55 -18.25 -2.19
CA GLN A 139 7.17 -17.46 -3.25
C GLN A 139 7.29 -15.99 -2.85
N ARG A 140 6.27 -15.45 -2.22
CA ARG A 140 6.29 -14.07 -1.74
C ARG A 140 7.38 -13.88 -0.69
N ASP A 141 7.44 -14.77 0.28
CA ASP A 141 8.43 -14.71 1.37
C ASP A 141 9.85 -14.86 0.83
N ALA A 142 10.07 -15.80 -0.08
CA ALA A 142 11.37 -16.04 -0.70
C ALA A 142 11.85 -14.82 -1.46
N ARG A 143 10.97 -14.19 -2.24
CA ARG A 143 11.33 -13.01 -3.04
C ARG A 143 11.67 -11.82 -2.15
N TYR A 144 10.84 -11.54 -1.15
CA TYR A 144 11.08 -10.41 -0.25
C TYR A 144 12.27 -10.64 0.66
N SER A 145 12.49 -11.85 1.13
CA SER A 145 13.67 -12.21 1.91
C SER A 145 14.95 -12.07 1.10
N LEU A 146 14.93 -12.50 -0.16
CA LEU A 146 16.08 -12.35 -1.05
C LEU A 146 16.46 -10.88 -1.22
N LEU A 147 15.48 -10.02 -1.48
CA LEU A 147 15.71 -8.59 -1.64
C LEU A 147 16.25 -7.96 -0.36
N ARG A 148 15.71 -8.32 0.79
CA ARG A 148 16.19 -7.83 2.09
C ARG A 148 17.59 -8.31 2.40
N GLY A 149 17.90 -9.56 2.06
CA GLY A 149 19.20 -10.16 2.33
C GLY A 149 20.37 -9.52 1.59
N TRP A 150 20.10 -8.88 0.44
CA TRP A 150 21.14 -8.23 -0.36
C TRP A 150 21.69 -6.97 0.30
N PHE A 151 20.99 -6.42 1.27
CA PHE A 151 21.25 -5.08 1.79
C PHE A 151 21.46 -5.04 3.31
N HIS A 152 21.42 -6.20 3.91
CA HIS A 152 21.85 -6.38 5.28
C HIS A 152 23.31 -6.92 5.30
#